data_0326b25ffef634218811199ef50152e5
#
_entry.id   0326b25ffef634218811199ef50152e5
#
_cell.length_a   1.000
_cell.length_b   1.000
_cell.length_c   1.000
_cell.angle_alpha   90.00
_cell.angle_beta   90.00
_cell.angle_gamma   90.00
#
_symmetry.space_group_name_H-M   'P 1'
#
loop_
_entity.id
_entity.type
_entity.pdbx_description
1 polymer ?
#
loop_
_entity_poly.entity_id
_entity_poly.type
_entity_poly.pdbx_seq_one_letter_code
_entity_poly.pdbx_strand_id
1 'polypeptide(L)'
;MTKYNELQVSSHKDRKRVGRGISAGGGKTAGRGTKGQGSRTGKKLHAMFQGGQNGIVSAVPKGRGFKSLRTPAQVVYLDRLNDLKGSVDNFALYEAGLIATPFHNVKVIARGELSAKLTLKTQGASKSVVEAIVKAGGAFEKTATPLQKSAKEAEAADKK
;
A
#
# COMPACT_ATOMS: atom_id res chain seq x y z
N MET A 1 21.01 22.63 -15.46
CA MET A 1 20.34 23.92 -15.30
C MET A 1 19.38 24.09 -16.46
N THR A 2 18.07 24.20 -16.20
CA THR A 2 17.05 24.53 -17.21
C THR A 2 17.27 25.96 -17.70
N LYS A 3 17.35 26.15 -19.01
CA LYS A 3 17.46 27.50 -19.59
C LYS A 3 16.12 28.20 -19.50
N TYR A 4 16.16 29.54 -19.42
CA TYR A 4 14.97 30.37 -19.28
C TYR A 4 13.96 30.22 -20.44
N ASN A 5 14.44 29.90 -21.64
CA ASN A 5 13.63 29.65 -22.83
C ASN A 5 13.08 28.18 -22.90
N GLU A 6 13.48 27.29 -22.00
CA GLU A 6 13.02 25.91 -21.93
C GLU A 6 11.95 25.67 -20.86
N LEU A 7 11.47 26.74 -20.23
CA LEU A 7 10.41 26.68 -19.24
C LEU A 7 9.09 26.27 -19.89
N GLN A 8 8.62 25.09 -19.51
CA GLN A 8 7.32 24.58 -19.94
C GLN A 8 6.27 24.93 -18.89
N VAL A 9 5.21 25.63 -19.31
CA VAL A 9 4.05 25.88 -18.44
C VAL A 9 3.05 24.77 -18.66
N SER A 10 2.67 24.06 -17.59
CA SER A 10 1.56 23.12 -17.65
C SER A 10 0.27 23.87 -17.98
N SER A 11 -0.43 23.44 -19.03
CA SER A 11 -1.70 24.02 -19.43
C SER A 11 -2.69 23.96 -18.26
N HIS A 12 -3.11 25.11 -17.76
CA HIS A 12 -4.12 25.21 -16.70
C HIS A 12 -5.50 25.29 -17.35
N LYS A 13 -6.39 24.36 -16.99
CA LYS A 13 -7.77 24.40 -17.46
C LYS A 13 -8.56 25.47 -16.73
N ASP A 14 -9.05 26.47 -17.45
CA ASP A 14 -9.86 27.53 -16.89
C ASP A 14 -11.16 27.02 -16.23
N ARG A 15 -11.57 27.69 -15.16
CA ARG A 15 -12.84 27.40 -14.50
C ARG A 15 -14.01 27.73 -15.42
N LYS A 16 -14.98 26.82 -15.53
CA LYS A 16 -16.23 27.06 -16.24
C LYS A 16 -16.98 28.20 -15.55
N ARG A 17 -17.19 29.30 -16.29
CA ARG A 17 -17.96 30.47 -15.83
C ARG A 17 -19.44 30.26 -16.15
N VAL A 18 -20.30 30.33 -15.13
CA VAL A 18 -21.76 30.15 -15.27
C VAL A 18 -22.49 31.44 -14.89
N GLY A 19 -23.73 31.61 -15.34
CA GLY A 19 -24.51 32.81 -15.04
C GLY A 19 -24.00 34.07 -15.78
N ARG A 20 -23.42 33.91 -16.98
CA ARG A 20 -22.85 35.01 -17.79
C ARG A 20 -23.56 35.21 -19.13
N GLY A 21 -24.86 35.03 -19.15
CA GLY A 21 -25.71 35.15 -20.35
C GLY A 21 -26.01 33.81 -21.01
N ILE A 22 -27.04 33.81 -21.86
CA ILE A 22 -27.56 32.59 -22.49
C ILE A 22 -26.52 32.00 -23.45
N SER A 23 -25.83 32.81 -24.20
CA SER A 23 -24.84 32.40 -25.19
C SER A 23 -23.59 31.76 -24.58
N ALA A 24 -23.28 32.03 -23.31
CA ALA A 24 -22.11 31.48 -22.65
C ALA A 24 -22.34 30.07 -22.01
N GLY A 25 -23.55 29.51 -22.15
CA GLY A 25 -23.95 28.27 -21.50
C GLY A 25 -24.21 28.40 -20.00
N GLY A 26 -25.31 27.82 -19.52
CA GLY A 26 -25.71 27.93 -18.12
C GLY A 26 -26.05 29.37 -17.66
N GLY A 27 -26.60 30.20 -18.54
CA GLY A 27 -26.79 31.65 -18.30
C GLY A 27 -27.88 31.97 -17.26
N LYS A 28 -29.02 31.28 -17.31
CA LYS A 28 -30.19 31.59 -16.47
C LYS A 28 -30.09 30.99 -15.07
N THR A 29 -29.94 29.71 -14.97
CA THR A 29 -29.97 28.99 -13.69
C THR A 29 -28.62 28.49 -13.20
N ALA A 30 -27.59 28.71 -13.98
CA ALA A 30 -26.22 28.28 -13.67
C ALA A 30 -26.06 26.79 -13.30
N GLY A 31 -26.98 25.93 -13.83
CA GLY A 31 -27.02 24.49 -13.49
C GLY A 31 -27.67 24.14 -12.16
N ARG A 32 -28.31 25.13 -11.46
CA ARG A 32 -28.92 24.87 -10.14
C ARG A 32 -30.40 24.52 -10.20
N GLY A 33 -31.05 24.62 -11.37
CA GLY A 33 -32.50 24.49 -11.50
C GLY A 33 -33.25 25.73 -11.03
N THR A 34 -34.57 25.64 -10.80
CA THR A 34 -35.44 26.78 -10.57
C THR A 34 -35.85 27.00 -9.11
N LYS A 35 -36.07 25.96 -8.34
CA LYS A 35 -36.53 26.01 -6.95
C LYS A 35 -35.70 25.05 -6.08
N GLY A 36 -35.85 25.13 -4.78
CA GLY A 36 -35.17 24.28 -3.82
C GLY A 36 -34.04 25.01 -3.09
N GLN A 37 -33.62 24.46 -1.95
CA GLN A 37 -32.60 25.04 -1.08
C GLN A 37 -31.22 25.12 -1.76
N GLY A 38 -30.88 24.14 -2.58
CA GLY A 38 -29.61 24.09 -3.30
C GLY A 38 -29.45 25.16 -4.40
N SER A 39 -30.58 25.76 -4.89
CA SER A 39 -30.56 26.81 -5.89
C SER A 39 -30.37 28.22 -5.28
N ARG A 40 -30.54 28.38 -3.98
CA ARG A 40 -30.36 29.63 -3.26
C ARG A 40 -28.91 29.82 -2.79
N THR A 41 -28.61 31.04 -2.35
CA THR A 41 -27.37 31.32 -1.60
C THR A 41 -27.54 30.92 -0.12
N GLY A 42 -26.45 30.64 0.55
CA GLY A 42 -26.46 30.31 1.96
C GLY A 42 -25.82 28.97 2.32
N LYS A 43 -26.10 28.49 3.53
CA LYS A 43 -25.53 27.27 4.09
C LYS A 43 -26.00 26.04 3.31
N LYS A 44 -25.06 25.25 2.83
CA LYS A 44 -25.36 23.95 2.21
C LYS A 44 -25.70 22.94 3.28
N LEU A 45 -26.63 22.05 2.98
CA LEU A 45 -26.92 20.90 3.81
C LEU A 45 -25.69 19.98 3.88
N HIS A 46 -25.50 19.36 5.02
CA HIS A 46 -24.50 18.31 5.18
C HIS A 46 -24.82 17.15 4.21
N ALA A 47 -23.80 16.57 3.57
CA ALA A 47 -23.98 15.51 2.55
C ALA A 47 -24.80 14.29 3.06
N MET A 48 -24.79 14.05 4.36
CA MET A 48 -25.47 12.93 5.00
C MET A 48 -26.76 13.34 5.73
N PHE A 49 -27.29 14.55 5.46
CA PHE A 49 -28.53 15.02 6.04
C PHE A 49 -29.74 14.32 5.40
N GLN A 50 -30.56 13.68 6.22
CA GLN A 50 -31.70 12.87 5.80
C GLN A 50 -33.05 13.49 6.20
N GLY A 51 -33.17 14.82 6.16
CA GLY A 51 -34.44 15.49 6.45
C GLY A 51 -34.87 15.46 7.93
N GLY A 52 -33.96 15.26 8.87
CA GLY A 52 -34.23 15.11 10.29
C GLY A 52 -34.31 13.67 10.80
N GLN A 53 -34.32 12.69 9.91
CA GLN A 53 -34.13 11.28 10.26
C GLN A 53 -32.72 11.06 10.79
N ASN A 54 -32.55 10.20 11.80
CA ASN A 54 -31.23 9.79 12.27
C ASN A 54 -30.46 9.11 11.16
N GLY A 55 -29.36 9.74 10.71
CA GLY A 55 -28.57 9.23 9.60
C GLY A 55 -27.83 7.94 9.97
N ILE A 56 -27.70 7.04 9.01
CA ILE A 56 -26.98 5.76 9.19
C ILE A 56 -25.55 5.96 9.72
N VAL A 57 -24.91 7.06 9.38
CA VAL A 57 -23.57 7.43 9.88
C VAL A 57 -23.54 7.61 11.39
N SER A 58 -24.62 8.14 11.98
CA SER A 58 -24.77 8.27 13.43
C SER A 58 -25.14 6.97 14.12
N ALA A 59 -25.78 6.05 13.40
CA ALA A 59 -26.21 4.76 13.93
C ALA A 59 -25.10 3.70 13.87
N VAL A 60 -24.16 3.80 12.91
CA VAL A 60 -23.05 2.85 12.78
C VAL A 60 -22.03 3.06 13.90
N PRO A 61 -21.57 1.99 14.57
CA PRO A 61 -20.53 2.08 15.60
C PRO A 61 -19.25 2.70 15.06
N LYS A 62 -18.59 3.51 15.87
CA LYS A 62 -17.29 4.08 15.54
C LYS A 62 -16.25 2.98 15.32
N GLY A 63 -15.53 3.03 14.20
CA GLY A 63 -14.46 2.08 13.91
C GLY A 63 -13.35 2.15 14.96
N ARG A 64 -12.79 0.99 15.32
CA ARG A 64 -11.65 0.89 16.24
C ARG A 64 -10.35 1.08 15.46
N GLY A 65 -9.88 2.31 15.33
CA GLY A 65 -8.66 2.64 14.59
C GLY A 65 -8.80 2.48 13.09
N PHE A 66 -7.68 2.45 12.40
CA PHE A 66 -7.62 2.23 10.96
C PHE A 66 -6.80 0.98 10.64
N LYS A 67 -7.10 0.32 9.54
CA LYS A 67 -6.31 -0.80 9.02
C LYS A 67 -5.32 -0.25 8.00
N SER A 68 -4.03 -0.52 8.22
CA SER A 68 -3.01 -0.21 7.23
C SER A 68 -3.18 -1.05 5.97
N LEU A 69 -3.04 -0.43 4.81
CA LEU A 69 -3.00 -1.13 3.52
C LEU A 69 -1.65 -1.84 3.28
N ARG A 70 -0.65 -1.55 4.11
CA ARG A 70 0.67 -2.19 4.01
C ARG A 70 0.57 -3.65 4.43
N THR A 71 0.97 -4.55 3.55
CA THR A 71 1.07 -5.97 3.85
C THR A 71 2.16 -6.21 4.92
N PRO A 72 1.83 -6.81 6.07
CA PRO A 72 2.82 -7.14 7.08
C PRO A 72 3.78 -8.22 6.58
N ALA A 73 5.00 -8.24 7.14
CA ALA A 73 5.94 -9.32 6.85
C ALA A 73 5.44 -10.63 7.46
N GLN A 74 5.62 -11.73 6.73
CA GLN A 74 5.38 -13.07 7.23
C GLN A 74 6.46 -13.43 8.25
N VAL A 75 6.06 -14.00 9.35
CA VAL A 75 6.96 -14.35 10.46
C VAL A 75 7.29 -15.83 10.41
N VAL A 76 8.58 -16.15 10.46
CA VAL A 76 9.09 -17.52 10.60
C VAL A 76 9.91 -17.58 11.89
N TYR A 77 9.76 -18.64 12.65
CA TYR A 77 10.50 -18.86 13.88
C TYR A 77 11.78 -19.66 13.63
N LEU A 78 12.81 -19.37 14.41
CA LEU A 78 14.15 -19.97 14.27
C LEU A 78 14.14 -21.49 14.41
N ASP A 79 13.34 -22.03 15.33
CA ASP A 79 13.20 -23.47 15.56
C ASP A 79 12.73 -24.25 14.32
N ARG A 80 11.88 -23.61 13.48
CA ARG A 80 11.35 -24.22 12.25
C ARG A 80 12.39 -24.32 11.13
N LEU A 81 13.52 -23.63 11.25
CA LEU A 81 14.59 -23.69 10.25
C LEU A 81 15.50 -24.91 10.43
N ASN A 82 15.41 -25.63 11.53
CA ASN A 82 16.22 -26.82 11.79
C ASN A 82 15.98 -27.97 10.78
N ASP A 83 14.78 -28.01 10.19
CA ASP A 83 14.40 -29.01 9.18
C ASP A 83 14.96 -28.70 7.80
N LEU A 84 15.48 -27.47 7.61
CA LEU A 84 16.00 -26.98 6.34
C LEU A 84 17.53 -27.03 6.33
N LYS A 85 18.12 -27.30 5.17
CA LYS A 85 19.57 -27.39 4.97
C LYS A 85 20.02 -26.54 3.78
N GLY A 86 21.21 -25.97 3.89
CA GLY A 86 21.83 -25.23 2.78
C GLY A 86 21.34 -23.79 2.66
N SER A 87 20.97 -23.37 1.46
CA SER A 87 20.47 -22.01 1.18
C SER A 87 18.95 -21.96 1.35
N VAL A 88 18.47 -21.09 2.23
CA VAL A 88 17.06 -20.94 2.57
C VAL A 88 16.55 -19.61 2.06
N ASP A 89 15.84 -19.63 0.93
CA ASP A 89 15.19 -18.50 0.30
C ASP A 89 13.69 -18.48 0.59
N ASN A 90 12.98 -17.42 0.15
CA ASN A 90 11.52 -17.36 0.26
C ASN A 90 10.83 -18.55 -0.42
N PHE A 91 11.35 -19.06 -1.53
CA PHE A 91 10.77 -20.21 -2.21
C PHE A 91 10.95 -21.51 -1.40
N ALA A 92 12.14 -21.72 -0.83
CA ALA A 92 12.38 -22.87 0.05
C ALA A 92 11.49 -22.84 1.30
N LEU A 93 11.25 -21.66 1.88
CA LEU A 93 10.32 -21.48 3.00
C LEU A 93 8.87 -21.74 2.60
N TYR A 94 8.50 -21.43 1.37
CA TYR A 94 7.17 -21.72 0.84
C TYR A 94 6.97 -23.21 0.59
N GLU A 95 7.92 -23.88 -0.01
CA GLU A 95 7.91 -25.34 -0.23
C GLU A 95 7.84 -26.12 1.10
N ALA A 96 8.52 -25.62 2.13
CA ALA A 96 8.43 -26.17 3.49
C ALA A 96 7.10 -25.82 4.21
N GLY A 97 6.21 -25.04 3.60
CA GLY A 97 4.93 -24.63 4.18
C GLY A 97 5.02 -23.67 5.36
N LEU A 98 6.17 -23.01 5.55
CA LEU A 98 6.40 -22.07 6.65
C LEU A 98 5.85 -20.67 6.39
N ILE A 99 5.64 -20.32 5.12
CA ILE A 99 5.07 -19.05 4.68
C ILE A 99 3.94 -19.28 3.68
N ALA A 100 2.99 -18.33 3.63
CA ALA A 100 1.81 -18.42 2.76
C ALA A 100 2.12 -18.08 1.30
N THR A 101 3.06 -17.18 1.05
CA THR A 101 3.47 -16.78 -0.31
C THR A 101 4.95 -16.38 -0.34
N PRO A 102 5.71 -16.70 -1.41
CA PRO A 102 7.10 -16.30 -1.53
C PRO A 102 7.28 -14.82 -1.89
N PHE A 103 6.21 -14.14 -2.34
CA PHE A 103 6.24 -12.77 -2.87
C PHE A 103 6.03 -11.67 -1.83
N HIS A 104 5.89 -12.03 -0.56
CA HIS A 104 5.80 -11.07 0.54
C HIS A 104 7.10 -11.07 1.35
N ASN A 105 7.33 -9.96 2.05
CA ASN A 105 8.47 -9.86 2.97
C ASN A 105 8.40 -10.95 4.03
N VAL A 106 9.53 -11.53 4.33
CA VAL A 106 9.70 -12.53 5.40
C VAL A 106 10.62 -11.97 6.46
N LYS A 107 10.27 -12.18 7.72
CA LYS A 107 11.10 -11.83 8.87
C LYS A 107 11.25 -13.03 9.80
N VAL A 108 12.50 -13.41 10.06
CA VAL A 108 12.80 -14.47 11.01
C VAL A 108 12.96 -13.89 12.42
N ILE A 109 12.32 -14.54 13.39
CA ILE A 109 12.31 -14.11 14.80
C ILE A 109 12.85 -15.25 15.66
N ALA A 110 13.58 -14.89 16.70
CA ALA A 110 14.15 -15.83 17.65
C ALA A 110 13.04 -16.54 18.44
N ARG A 111 13.04 -17.87 18.33
CA ARG A 111 12.27 -18.81 19.16
C ARG A 111 12.94 -20.15 19.06
N GLY A 112 13.26 -20.74 20.19
CA GLY A 112 14.03 -21.98 20.24
C GLY A 112 15.49 -21.80 19.83
N GLU A 113 16.18 -22.90 19.57
CA GLU A 113 17.61 -22.95 19.22
C GLU A 113 17.80 -23.44 17.79
N LEU A 114 18.85 -22.96 17.15
CA LEU A 114 19.26 -23.38 15.81
C LEU A 114 20.45 -24.33 15.92
N SER A 115 20.27 -25.54 15.47
CA SER A 115 21.33 -26.57 15.41
C SER A 115 21.86 -26.76 13.98
N ALA A 116 21.07 -26.38 12.98
CA ALA A 116 21.42 -26.57 11.57
C ALA A 116 22.30 -25.45 11.05
N LYS A 117 23.34 -25.80 10.28
CA LYS A 117 24.13 -24.85 9.52
C LYS A 117 23.38 -24.48 8.23
N LEU A 118 23.01 -23.24 8.06
CA LEU A 118 22.26 -22.75 6.91
C LEU A 118 22.65 -21.32 6.50
N THR A 119 22.43 -20.98 5.24
CA THR A 119 22.54 -19.64 4.71
C THR A 119 21.15 -19.07 4.50
N LEU A 120 20.74 -18.10 5.31
CA LEU A 120 19.41 -17.50 5.26
C LEU A 120 19.39 -16.29 4.31
N LYS A 121 18.59 -16.36 3.24
CA LYS A 121 18.40 -15.31 2.24
C LYS A 121 16.98 -14.75 2.31
N THR A 122 16.74 -13.82 3.24
CA THR A 122 15.43 -13.22 3.47
C THR A 122 15.51 -11.70 3.63
N GLN A 123 14.35 -11.03 3.67
CA GLN A 123 14.25 -9.57 3.75
C GLN A 123 14.58 -9.03 5.15
N GLY A 124 14.44 -9.86 6.19
CA GLY A 124 14.73 -9.44 7.55
C GLY A 124 14.91 -10.59 8.53
N ALA A 125 15.78 -10.36 9.50
CA ALA A 125 15.96 -11.20 10.68
C ALA A 125 16.13 -10.34 11.92
N SER A 126 15.79 -10.84 13.10
CA SER A 126 16.10 -10.15 14.36
C SER A 126 17.60 -10.26 14.66
N LYS A 127 18.13 -9.32 15.41
CA LYS A 127 19.57 -9.33 15.79
C LYS A 127 19.98 -10.65 16.42
N SER A 128 19.20 -11.14 17.38
CA SER A 128 19.46 -12.43 18.06
C SER A 128 19.47 -13.62 17.10
N VAL A 129 18.64 -13.60 16.03
CA VAL A 129 18.65 -14.66 15.00
C VAL A 129 19.93 -14.62 14.19
N VAL A 130 20.38 -13.43 13.78
CA VAL A 130 21.64 -13.28 13.03
C VAL A 130 22.81 -13.81 13.85
N GLU A 131 22.87 -13.47 15.14
CA GLU A 131 23.91 -14.00 16.06
C GLU A 131 23.84 -15.53 16.20
N ALA A 132 22.63 -16.10 16.30
CA ALA A 132 22.42 -17.55 16.38
C ALA A 132 22.86 -18.27 15.09
N ILE A 133 22.54 -17.71 13.92
CA ILE A 133 22.97 -18.28 12.63
C ILE A 133 24.50 -18.25 12.49
N VAL A 134 25.13 -17.14 12.88
CA VAL A 134 26.59 -17.01 12.83
C VAL A 134 27.25 -18.00 13.82
N LYS A 135 26.71 -18.16 15.02
CA LYS A 135 27.17 -19.15 16.01
C LYS A 135 27.05 -20.59 15.50
N ALA A 136 25.99 -20.89 14.73
CA ALA A 136 25.81 -22.20 14.11
C ALA A 136 26.69 -22.40 12.85
N GLY A 137 27.53 -21.41 12.48
CA GLY A 137 28.41 -21.45 11.32
C GLY A 137 27.72 -21.20 9.99
N GLY A 138 26.53 -20.57 10.00
CA GLY A 138 25.79 -20.12 8.83
C GLY A 138 26.04 -18.65 8.50
N ALA A 139 25.29 -18.14 7.52
CA ALA A 139 25.32 -16.74 7.10
C ALA A 139 23.91 -16.17 6.90
N PHE A 140 23.77 -14.86 7.10
CA PHE A 140 22.54 -14.14 6.78
C PHE A 140 22.81 -13.13 5.65
N GLU A 141 22.06 -13.25 4.57
CA GLU A 141 22.10 -12.34 3.42
C GLU A 141 20.72 -11.67 3.27
N LYS A 142 20.70 -10.35 3.33
CA LYS A 142 19.46 -9.60 3.09
C LYS A 142 19.19 -9.50 1.60
N THR A 143 18.08 -10.08 1.16
CA THR A 143 17.65 -10.09 -0.24
C THR A 143 16.40 -9.24 -0.45
N ALA A 144 16.17 -8.79 -1.68
CA ALA A 144 14.92 -8.15 -2.06
C ALA A 144 13.79 -9.17 -2.13
N THR A 145 12.55 -8.70 -1.97
CA THR A 145 11.36 -9.55 -2.13
C THR A 145 11.22 -9.99 -3.57
N PRO A 146 11.00 -11.28 -3.86
CA PRO A 146 10.77 -11.75 -5.22
C PRO A 146 9.52 -11.10 -5.83
N LEU A 147 9.61 -10.64 -7.06
CA LEU A 147 8.47 -10.08 -7.80
C LEU A 147 7.66 -11.19 -8.46
N GLN A 148 6.34 -11.01 -8.54
CA GLN A 148 5.48 -11.88 -9.34
C GLN A 148 5.80 -11.71 -10.84
N LYS A 149 5.53 -12.73 -11.66
CA LYS A 149 5.83 -12.71 -13.11
C LYS A 149 5.26 -11.48 -13.82
N SER A 150 4.01 -11.11 -13.53
CA SER A 150 3.35 -9.92 -14.09
C SER A 150 4.07 -8.61 -13.76
N ALA A 151 4.62 -8.49 -12.56
CA ALA A 151 5.37 -7.31 -12.14
C ALA A 151 6.78 -7.26 -12.77
N LYS A 152 7.41 -8.43 -13.00
CA LYS A 152 8.70 -8.52 -13.71
C LYS A 152 8.59 -8.08 -15.17
N GLU A 153 7.49 -8.43 -15.83
CA GLU A 153 7.24 -8.01 -17.21
C GLU A 153 7.01 -6.50 -17.32
N ALA A 154 6.32 -5.89 -16.36
CA ALA A 154 6.12 -4.45 -16.29
C ALA A 154 7.43 -3.68 -16.06
N GLU A 155 8.28 -4.12 -15.12
CA GLU A 155 9.60 -3.50 -14.91
C GLU A 155 10.58 -3.68 -16.09
N ALA A 156 10.44 -4.76 -16.84
CA ALA A 156 11.24 -4.98 -18.05
C ALA A 156 10.78 -4.10 -19.22
N ALA A 157 9.51 -3.71 -19.26
CA ALA A 157 8.96 -2.79 -20.25
C ALA A 157 9.35 -1.33 -19.97
N ASP A 158 9.47 -0.93 -18.70
CA ASP A 158 9.85 0.43 -18.29
C ASP A 158 11.36 0.73 -18.48
N LYS A 159 12.17 -0.31 -18.65
CA LYS A 159 13.63 -0.21 -18.89
C LYS A 159 14.03 -0.24 -20.38
N LYS A 160 13.08 -0.25 -21.29
CA LYS A 160 13.29 -0.16 -22.74
C LYS A 160 12.88 1.20 -23.30
#